data_f6409cc91d7238af3a1f33ee8246b9e7
#
_entry.id   f6409cc91d7238af3a1f33ee8246b9e7
#
_cell.length_a   1.000
_cell.length_b   1.000
_cell.length_c   1.000
_cell.angle_alpha   90.00
_cell.angle_beta   90.00
_cell.angle_gamma   90.00
#
_symmetry.space_group_name_H-M   'P 1'
#
loop_
_entity.id
_entity.type
_entity.pdbx_description
1 polymer ?
#
loop_
_entity_poly.entity_id
_entity_poly.type
_entity_poly.pdbx_seq_one_letter_code
_entity_poly.pdbx_strand_id
1 'polypeptide(L)'
;MRSLRSGFLTSVLAGVVTAGSLLLAAPASHAADAPLRDLAEAKGKIMGTAVTGSKLTGTYGEITGREFNSLTPGNAMKWASVEPSRGSHDWAEADQIVDFAEAHGQQVRGHTLLWHQQNPGWLTNGNWTRDQLSAVVQDHIATEVGRYKGRLAAWDVVNEPFNEDGTYRSTLFHDTLGQDYIAQALTWARAADPGAKLYINDYNVEGVNAKSTALYDLVKSLKERGVPIDGVGLQAHLIVGQVPSTLRQNIQRFADLGVDVAITELDIRMQLPATQAKLTQQAADYKAVMNACVAVARCTGVTVWGFTDSDSWIPDTFPGQGAATPYDENYQPKPAYHAIAEALGGTTTPPPADACTATYSVASQWSTGYTGQVRIACSGASLSSWKADWTFGAGQRITQAWNASCTQSGAAVSCTNAPYNGSVPDGGSVTFGFNASWSGSNPVPVVTLG
;
A
#
# COMPACT_ATOMS: atom_id res chain seq x y z
N MET A 1 -41.95 85.88 20.26
CA MET A 1 -40.77 86.71 20.06
C MET A 1 -39.67 85.84 19.56
N ARG A 2 -39.49 85.84 18.24
CA ARG A 2 -38.33 86.28 17.49
C ARG A 2 -37.02 85.75 17.97
N SER A 3 -36.34 84.92 17.12
CA SER A 3 -35.27 85.46 16.28
C SER A 3 -34.81 84.40 15.25
N LEU A 4 -34.80 84.82 14.00
CA LEU A 4 -34.12 84.19 12.87
C LEU A 4 -32.58 84.19 13.05
N ARG A 5 -31.88 83.17 12.68
CA ARG A 5 -30.53 83.33 12.12
C ARG A 5 -30.27 82.35 11.00
N SER A 6 -29.94 82.90 9.90
CA SER A 6 -29.39 82.40 8.67
C SER A 6 -28.07 81.68 8.90
N GLY A 7 -27.81 80.56 8.24
CA GLY A 7 -26.54 79.87 8.24
C GLY A 7 -26.27 79.24 6.89
N PHE A 8 -25.19 79.66 6.31
CA PHE A 8 -24.62 79.38 4.97
C PHE A 8 -24.52 77.89 4.59
N LEU A 9 -24.97 77.59 3.39
CA LEU A 9 -24.58 76.32 2.71
C LEU A 9 -23.16 76.46 2.20
N THR A 10 -22.31 75.57 2.65
CA THR A 10 -20.99 75.26 2.04
C THR A 10 -21.07 73.92 1.36
N SER A 11 -21.04 73.89 0.05
CA SER A 11 -20.95 72.64 -0.76
C SER A 11 -19.54 72.11 -0.71
N VAL A 12 -19.39 70.95 -0.16
CA VAL A 12 -18.15 70.15 -0.27
C VAL A 12 -18.31 69.14 -1.39
N LEU A 13 -17.54 69.30 -2.45
CA LEU A 13 -17.35 68.30 -3.51
C LEU A 13 -16.53 67.12 -2.93
N ALA A 14 -17.13 65.96 -2.75
CA ALA A 14 -16.42 64.75 -2.44
C ALA A 14 -15.97 64.09 -3.75
N GLY A 15 -14.68 64.14 -4.02
CA GLY A 15 -14.04 63.37 -5.10
C GLY A 15 -14.02 61.88 -4.74
N VAL A 16 -14.72 61.08 -5.54
CA VAL A 16 -14.65 59.62 -5.43
C VAL A 16 -13.36 59.13 -6.09
N VAL A 17 -12.36 58.77 -5.27
CA VAL A 17 -11.17 58.02 -5.74
C VAL A 17 -11.53 56.53 -5.77
N THR A 18 -11.81 56.00 -6.95
CA THR A 18 -11.94 54.56 -7.17
C THR A 18 -10.54 53.94 -7.11
N ALA A 19 -10.18 53.35 -5.95
CA ALA A 19 -9.04 52.48 -5.83
C ALA A 19 -9.36 51.14 -6.52
N GLY A 20 -8.85 50.94 -7.73
CA GLY A 20 -8.87 49.64 -8.41
C GLY A 20 -8.02 48.65 -7.66
N SER A 21 -8.64 47.75 -6.91
CA SER A 21 -7.94 46.60 -6.35
C SER A 21 -7.56 45.63 -7.47
N LEU A 22 -6.29 45.65 -7.87
CA LEU A 22 -5.71 44.53 -8.62
C LEU A 22 -5.70 43.31 -7.70
N LEU A 23 -6.66 42.43 -7.89
CA LEU A 23 -6.57 41.05 -7.38
C LEU A 23 -5.45 40.36 -8.15
N LEU A 24 -4.24 40.38 -7.58
CA LEU A 24 -3.19 39.40 -7.95
C LEU A 24 -3.73 38.03 -7.62
N ALA A 25 -4.18 37.27 -8.63
CA ALA A 25 -4.41 35.84 -8.49
C ALA A 25 -3.10 35.21 -8.03
N ALA A 26 -3.03 34.77 -6.78
CA ALA A 26 -1.96 33.92 -6.32
C ALA A 26 -1.92 32.70 -7.26
N PRO A 27 -0.72 32.24 -7.71
CA PRO A 27 -0.64 31.00 -8.45
C PRO A 27 -1.32 29.93 -7.61
N ALA A 28 -2.24 29.18 -8.21
CA ALA A 28 -2.82 28.02 -7.58
C ALA A 28 -1.65 27.11 -7.22
N SER A 29 -1.31 27.03 -5.92
CA SER A 29 -0.46 25.94 -5.44
C SER A 29 -1.21 24.68 -5.84
N HIS A 30 -0.62 23.82 -6.64
CA HIS A 30 -1.11 22.45 -6.80
C HIS A 30 -1.14 21.91 -5.37
N ALA A 31 -2.34 21.76 -4.81
CA ALA A 31 -2.51 21.04 -3.57
C ALA A 31 -1.89 19.66 -3.83
N ALA A 32 -0.89 19.27 -3.05
CA ALA A 32 -0.38 17.91 -3.10
C ALA A 32 -1.58 16.98 -3.01
N ASP A 33 -1.66 15.98 -3.89
CA ASP A 33 -2.75 15.02 -3.85
C ASP A 33 -2.83 14.41 -2.45
N ALA A 34 -4.04 14.28 -1.91
CA ALA A 34 -4.22 13.73 -0.57
C ALA A 34 -3.68 12.29 -0.52
N PRO A 35 -2.93 11.90 0.53
CA PRO A 35 -2.42 10.55 0.69
C PRO A 35 -3.54 9.51 0.62
N LEU A 36 -3.24 8.31 0.16
CA LEU A 36 -4.24 7.22 0.05
C LEU A 36 -4.93 6.92 1.39
N ARG A 37 -4.20 7.02 2.51
CA ARG A 37 -4.76 6.84 3.85
C ARG A 37 -5.89 7.82 4.16
N ASP A 38 -5.70 9.10 3.82
CA ASP A 38 -6.67 10.15 4.12
C ASP A 38 -7.93 9.98 3.25
N LEU A 39 -7.74 9.63 1.97
CA LEU A 39 -8.84 9.31 1.05
C LEU A 39 -9.64 8.10 1.53
N ALA A 40 -8.96 7.05 2.02
CA ALA A 40 -9.60 5.87 2.57
C ALA A 40 -10.35 6.19 3.87
N GLU A 41 -9.75 6.93 4.78
CA GLU A 41 -10.37 7.37 6.04
C GLU A 41 -11.63 8.20 5.79
N ALA A 42 -11.63 9.08 4.80
CA ALA A 42 -12.82 9.84 4.39
C ALA A 42 -13.98 8.95 3.91
N LYS A 43 -13.71 7.70 3.51
CA LYS A 43 -14.70 6.67 3.16
C LYS A 43 -14.99 5.69 4.32
N GLY A 44 -14.36 5.87 5.48
CA GLY A 44 -14.43 4.92 6.59
C GLY A 44 -13.78 3.58 6.24
N LYS A 45 -12.72 3.59 5.43
CA LYS A 45 -12.01 2.41 4.95
C LYS A 45 -10.54 2.41 5.39
N ILE A 46 -9.97 1.21 5.35
CA ILE A 46 -8.55 0.97 5.51
C ILE A 46 -7.88 0.98 4.14
N MET A 47 -6.73 1.64 4.05
CA MET A 47 -5.75 1.46 2.99
C MET A 47 -4.46 0.97 3.64
N GLY A 48 -4.18 -0.33 3.54
CA GLY A 48 -3.05 -0.97 4.19
C GLY A 48 -1.96 -1.40 3.23
N THR A 49 -0.80 -1.76 3.79
CA THR A 49 0.28 -2.43 3.06
C THR A 49 0.98 -3.49 3.91
N ALA A 50 1.41 -4.59 3.28
CA ALA A 50 2.36 -5.49 3.89
C ALA A 50 3.76 -4.86 3.92
N VAL A 51 4.53 -5.14 4.98
CA VAL A 51 5.85 -4.53 5.19
C VAL A 51 6.88 -5.54 5.73
N THR A 52 8.16 -5.23 5.48
CA THR A 52 9.32 -5.85 6.10
C THR A 52 9.95 -4.84 7.06
N GLY A 53 10.15 -5.21 8.33
CA GLY A 53 10.58 -4.29 9.38
C GLY A 53 11.89 -3.58 9.08
N SER A 54 12.90 -4.31 8.59
CA SER A 54 14.22 -3.76 8.25
C SER A 54 14.20 -2.71 7.14
N LYS A 55 13.10 -2.62 6.37
CA LYS A 55 12.93 -1.63 5.28
C LYS A 55 12.20 -0.36 5.71
N LEU A 56 11.67 -0.28 6.92
CA LEU A 56 10.90 0.87 7.42
C LEU A 56 11.79 2.09 7.72
N THR A 57 12.65 2.45 6.77
CA THR A 57 13.59 3.59 6.83
C THR A 57 13.66 4.29 5.48
N GLY A 58 14.17 5.54 5.44
CA GLY A 58 14.33 6.32 4.21
C GLY A 58 13.02 6.40 3.41
N THR A 59 13.11 6.40 2.09
CA THR A 59 11.96 6.56 1.18
C THR A 59 10.88 5.49 1.39
N TYR A 60 11.25 4.24 1.66
CA TYR A 60 10.27 3.19 1.94
C TYR A 60 9.46 3.51 3.21
N GLY A 61 10.13 3.87 4.31
CA GLY A 61 9.46 4.25 5.55
C GLY A 61 8.60 5.52 5.39
N GLU A 62 9.11 6.53 4.68
CA GLU A 62 8.38 7.78 4.41
C GLU A 62 7.07 7.53 3.65
N ILE A 63 7.11 6.73 2.58
CA ILE A 63 5.90 6.36 1.81
C ILE A 63 4.97 5.52 2.68
N THR A 64 5.50 4.52 3.41
CA THR A 64 4.71 3.67 4.29
C THR A 64 3.94 4.50 5.33
N GLY A 65 4.60 5.44 6.01
CA GLY A 65 3.98 6.30 7.01
C GLY A 65 2.97 7.30 6.44
N ARG A 66 3.21 7.77 5.21
CA ARG A 66 2.37 8.78 4.56
C ARG A 66 1.12 8.21 3.91
N GLU A 67 1.25 7.09 3.17
CA GLU A 67 0.19 6.61 2.27
C GLU A 67 -0.78 5.61 2.92
N PHE A 68 -0.37 4.94 4.00
CA PHE A 68 -1.13 3.84 4.56
C PHE A 68 -1.56 4.11 6.00
N ASN A 69 -2.76 3.62 6.39
CA ASN A 69 -3.27 3.68 7.76
C ASN A 69 -3.33 2.29 8.43
N SER A 70 -2.81 1.26 7.77
CA SER A 70 -2.70 -0.08 8.34
C SER A 70 -1.46 -0.80 7.82
N LEU A 71 -0.74 -1.52 8.69
CA LEU A 71 0.39 -2.35 8.34
C LEU A 71 0.10 -3.82 8.62
N THR A 72 0.61 -4.69 7.75
CA THR A 72 0.62 -6.15 7.95
C THR A 72 2.08 -6.62 7.91
N PRO A 73 2.63 -7.22 8.98
CA PRO A 73 3.95 -7.85 8.94
C PRO A 73 3.98 -8.98 7.92
N GLY A 74 4.76 -8.83 6.84
CA GLY A 74 4.78 -9.82 5.75
C GLY A 74 5.26 -11.20 6.20
N ASN A 75 6.24 -11.24 7.13
CA ASN A 75 6.80 -12.50 7.65
C ASN A 75 7.03 -12.48 9.17
N ALA A 76 7.18 -11.32 9.80
CA ALA A 76 7.68 -11.19 11.16
C ALA A 76 6.78 -11.83 12.25
N MET A 77 5.48 -12.03 11.95
CA MET A 77 4.50 -12.66 12.85
C MET A 77 4.10 -14.08 12.38
N LYS A 78 4.87 -14.72 11.51
CA LYS A 78 4.66 -16.14 11.16
C LYS A 78 5.38 -17.03 12.15
N TRP A 79 4.83 -18.18 12.49
CA TRP A 79 5.30 -19.04 13.58
C TRP A 79 6.81 -19.34 13.51
N ALA A 80 7.35 -19.66 12.30
CA ALA A 80 8.78 -19.90 12.16
C ALA A 80 9.66 -18.68 12.51
N SER A 81 9.13 -17.47 12.33
CA SER A 81 9.84 -16.23 12.67
C SER A 81 9.78 -15.94 14.17
N VAL A 82 8.61 -16.07 14.77
CA VAL A 82 8.41 -15.71 16.19
C VAL A 82 8.92 -16.77 17.16
N GLU A 83 8.94 -18.06 16.77
CA GLU A 83 9.40 -19.16 17.63
C GLU A 83 10.28 -20.16 16.84
N PRO A 84 11.47 -19.74 16.38
CA PRO A 84 12.36 -20.59 15.56
C PRO A 84 12.83 -21.86 16.29
N SER A 85 12.90 -21.82 17.60
CA SER A 85 13.18 -22.96 18.49
C SER A 85 12.13 -22.99 19.59
N ARG A 86 11.68 -24.18 19.98
CA ARG A 86 10.59 -24.35 20.94
C ARG A 86 10.88 -23.62 22.27
N GLY A 87 9.98 -22.71 22.65
CA GLY A 87 10.11 -21.86 23.86
C GLY A 87 11.11 -20.72 23.73
N SER A 88 11.72 -20.52 22.55
CA SER A 88 12.62 -19.39 22.30
C SER A 88 12.00 -18.47 21.26
N HIS A 89 11.64 -17.26 21.68
CA HIS A 89 10.91 -16.31 20.85
C HIS A 89 11.81 -15.18 20.36
N ASP A 90 11.62 -14.77 19.10
CA ASP A 90 12.20 -13.57 18.48
C ASP A 90 11.07 -12.62 18.05
N TRP A 91 10.97 -11.51 18.73
CA TRP A 91 9.96 -10.48 18.50
C TRP A 91 10.51 -9.22 17.84
N ALA A 92 11.83 -9.16 17.62
CA ALA A 92 12.51 -7.92 17.28
C ALA A 92 11.92 -7.22 16.05
N GLU A 93 11.69 -7.95 14.94
CA GLU A 93 11.14 -7.37 13.73
C GLU A 93 9.64 -7.07 13.86
N ALA A 94 8.88 -7.93 14.52
CA ALA A 94 7.46 -7.70 14.77
C ALA A 94 7.24 -6.48 15.66
N ASP A 95 8.01 -6.33 16.74
CA ASP A 95 7.98 -5.14 17.62
C ASP A 95 8.32 -3.86 16.82
N GLN A 96 9.36 -3.90 15.97
CA GLN A 96 9.76 -2.77 15.15
C GLN A 96 8.60 -2.30 14.23
N ILE A 97 7.87 -3.23 13.62
CA ILE A 97 6.73 -2.91 12.75
C ILE A 97 5.58 -2.30 13.57
N VAL A 98 5.26 -2.88 14.73
CA VAL A 98 4.19 -2.38 15.60
C VAL A 98 4.53 -0.99 16.15
N ASP A 99 5.76 -0.77 16.60
CA ASP A 99 6.22 0.53 17.11
C ASP A 99 6.23 1.59 15.99
N PHE A 100 6.63 1.23 14.76
CA PHE A 100 6.54 2.11 13.60
C PHE A 100 5.09 2.50 13.31
N ALA A 101 4.17 1.53 13.31
CA ALA A 101 2.75 1.78 13.08
C ALA A 101 2.16 2.74 14.12
N GLU A 102 2.44 2.51 15.38
CA GLU A 102 1.99 3.39 16.49
C GLU A 102 2.53 4.82 16.34
N ALA A 103 3.81 4.97 15.98
CA ALA A 103 4.44 6.27 15.77
C ALA A 103 3.82 7.07 14.61
N HIS A 104 3.19 6.37 13.63
CA HIS A 104 2.55 6.98 12.45
C HIS A 104 1.01 6.96 12.51
N GLY A 105 0.43 6.59 13.66
CA GLY A 105 -1.03 6.51 13.83
C GLY A 105 -1.69 5.48 12.92
N GLN A 106 -1.00 4.36 12.66
CA GLN A 106 -1.47 3.25 11.83
C GLN A 106 -1.91 2.09 12.74
N GLN A 107 -2.91 1.33 12.27
CA GLN A 107 -3.24 0.07 12.92
C GLN A 107 -2.39 -1.08 12.35
N VAL A 108 -2.32 -2.18 13.10
CA VAL A 108 -1.61 -3.40 12.67
C VAL A 108 -2.58 -4.57 12.55
N ARG A 109 -2.45 -5.33 11.47
CA ARG A 109 -3.08 -6.64 11.26
C ARG A 109 -2.03 -7.72 11.48
N GLY A 110 -2.20 -8.56 12.51
CA GLY A 110 -1.33 -9.70 12.77
C GLY A 110 -1.51 -10.78 11.72
N HIS A 111 -0.41 -11.24 11.13
CA HIS A 111 -0.41 -12.24 10.08
C HIS A 111 0.79 -13.18 10.26
N THR A 112 0.59 -14.43 10.58
CA THR A 112 -0.63 -15.20 10.81
C THR A 112 -0.37 -16.27 11.87
N LEU A 113 -1.39 -16.62 12.69
CA LEU A 113 -1.17 -17.56 13.80
C LEU A 113 -1.01 -18.98 13.29
N LEU A 114 -1.94 -19.50 12.47
CA LEU A 114 -1.89 -20.86 11.93
C LEU A 114 -1.92 -20.85 10.40
N TRP A 115 -0.87 -21.35 9.81
CA TRP A 115 -0.74 -21.54 8.36
C TRP A 115 -0.02 -22.84 8.05
N HIS A 116 -0.25 -23.44 6.90
CA HIS A 116 0.37 -24.69 6.50
C HIS A 116 1.85 -24.53 6.08
N GLN A 117 2.32 -23.30 5.88
CA GLN A 117 3.70 -22.95 5.53
C GLN A 117 4.37 -22.16 6.66
N GLN A 118 5.68 -21.95 6.54
CA GLN A 118 6.52 -21.17 7.45
C GLN A 118 6.31 -21.54 8.94
N ASN A 119 6.16 -22.84 9.21
CA ASN A 119 6.17 -23.38 10.56
C ASN A 119 7.60 -23.76 10.97
N PRO A 120 7.96 -23.65 12.25
CA PRO A 120 9.30 -24.04 12.70
C PRO A 120 9.53 -25.55 12.58
N GLY A 121 10.77 -25.93 12.30
CA GLY A 121 11.12 -27.34 12.09
C GLY A 121 10.84 -28.24 13.29
N TRP A 122 10.93 -27.73 14.52
CA TRP A 122 10.58 -28.48 15.73
C TRP A 122 9.10 -28.86 15.78
N LEU A 123 8.21 -28.04 15.19
CA LEU A 123 6.76 -28.29 15.10
C LEU A 123 6.48 -29.32 13.99
N THR A 124 7.00 -29.09 12.79
CA THR A 124 6.69 -29.91 11.60
C THR A 124 7.30 -31.31 11.66
N ASN A 125 8.45 -31.48 12.34
CA ASN A 125 9.13 -32.77 12.51
C ASN A 125 8.73 -33.49 13.82
N GLY A 126 7.83 -32.88 14.61
CA GLY A 126 7.32 -33.49 15.85
C GLY A 126 6.36 -34.64 15.57
N ASN A 127 6.41 -35.67 16.43
CA ASN A 127 5.40 -36.72 16.40
C ASN A 127 4.34 -36.44 17.49
N TRP A 128 3.29 -35.74 17.09
CA TRP A 128 2.31 -35.20 18.00
C TRP A 128 1.10 -36.11 18.16
N THR A 129 0.69 -36.37 19.39
CA THR A 129 -0.70 -36.77 19.66
C THR A 129 -1.61 -35.53 19.54
N ARG A 130 -2.92 -35.77 19.40
CA ARG A 130 -3.94 -34.72 19.35
C ARG A 130 -3.84 -33.76 20.53
N ASP A 131 -3.76 -34.29 21.75
CA ASP A 131 -3.73 -33.48 22.97
C ASP A 131 -2.42 -32.67 23.07
N GLN A 132 -1.28 -33.26 22.67
CA GLN A 132 0.01 -32.57 22.65
C GLN A 132 0.00 -31.41 21.64
N LEU A 133 -0.47 -31.64 20.41
CA LEU A 133 -0.53 -30.59 19.39
C LEU A 133 -1.53 -29.50 19.80
N SER A 134 -2.68 -29.89 20.35
CA SER A 134 -3.68 -28.92 20.86
C SER A 134 -3.08 -27.99 21.92
N ALA A 135 -2.33 -28.54 22.88
CA ALA A 135 -1.67 -27.73 23.89
C ALA A 135 -0.60 -26.79 23.32
N VAL A 136 0.19 -27.27 22.35
CA VAL A 136 1.23 -26.48 21.67
C VAL A 136 0.60 -25.31 20.88
N VAL A 137 -0.45 -25.57 20.10
CA VAL A 137 -1.16 -24.55 19.33
C VAL A 137 -1.83 -23.53 20.25
N GLN A 138 -2.45 -23.98 21.34
CA GLN A 138 -3.05 -23.09 22.33
C GLN A 138 -2.01 -22.16 22.98
N ASP A 139 -0.84 -22.71 23.35
CA ASP A 139 0.26 -21.96 23.96
C ASP A 139 0.83 -20.91 22.99
N HIS A 140 1.06 -21.28 21.72
CA HIS A 140 1.49 -20.36 20.68
C HIS A 140 0.52 -19.19 20.51
N ILE A 141 -0.77 -19.48 20.32
CA ILE A 141 -1.80 -18.45 20.16
C ILE A 141 -1.87 -17.55 21.39
N ALA A 142 -1.87 -18.15 22.60
CA ALA A 142 -1.94 -17.38 23.84
C ALA A 142 -0.70 -16.47 24.02
N THR A 143 0.48 -16.94 23.65
CA THR A 143 1.74 -16.22 23.76
C THR A 143 1.80 -15.07 22.77
N GLU A 144 1.58 -15.33 21.48
CA GLU A 144 1.72 -14.30 20.44
C GLU A 144 0.61 -13.25 20.51
N VAL A 145 -0.66 -13.67 20.59
CA VAL A 145 -1.78 -12.75 20.72
C VAL A 145 -1.71 -11.98 22.05
N GLY A 146 -1.31 -12.66 23.14
CA GLY A 146 -1.13 -12.06 24.46
C GLY A 146 -0.06 -10.99 24.48
N ARG A 147 1.07 -11.17 23.75
CA ARG A 147 2.14 -10.17 23.61
C ARG A 147 1.62 -8.84 23.04
N TYR A 148 0.79 -8.92 22.02
CA TYR A 148 0.28 -7.74 21.33
C TYR A 148 -1.14 -7.34 21.74
N LYS A 149 -1.63 -7.85 22.88
CA LYS A 149 -2.97 -7.57 23.36
C LYS A 149 -3.26 -6.07 23.43
N GLY A 150 -4.31 -5.66 22.74
CA GLY A 150 -4.77 -4.27 22.66
C GLY A 150 -3.94 -3.36 21.75
N ARG A 151 -2.88 -3.89 21.09
CA ARG A 151 -2.04 -3.16 20.14
C ARG A 151 -2.40 -3.47 18.68
N LEU A 152 -2.96 -4.64 18.41
CA LEU A 152 -3.35 -5.04 17.06
C LEU A 152 -4.86 -4.91 16.86
N ALA A 153 -5.25 -4.40 15.70
CA ALA A 153 -6.65 -4.23 15.34
C ALA A 153 -7.31 -5.57 14.93
N ALA A 154 -6.56 -6.45 14.31
CA ALA A 154 -7.05 -7.73 13.79
C ALA A 154 -5.96 -8.80 13.77
N TRP A 155 -6.37 -10.08 13.72
CA TRP A 155 -5.53 -11.24 13.50
C TRP A 155 -6.09 -12.12 12.38
N ASP A 156 -5.23 -12.57 11.48
CA ASP A 156 -5.46 -13.74 10.65
C ASP A 156 -5.17 -14.98 11.48
N VAL A 157 -6.23 -15.52 12.09
CA VAL A 157 -6.10 -16.65 13.03
C VAL A 157 -5.78 -17.94 12.30
N VAL A 158 -6.43 -18.16 11.16
CA VAL A 158 -6.16 -19.29 10.28
C VAL A 158 -6.02 -18.80 8.85
N ASN A 159 -4.92 -19.15 8.21
CA ASN A 159 -4.61 -18.81 6.84
C ASN A 159 -4.69 -20.04 5.94
N GLU A 160 -5.42 -19.94 4.82
CA GLU A 160 -5.51 -20.89 3.71
C GLU A 160 -5.96 -22.31 4.11
N PRO A 161 -7.10 -22.46 4.78
CA PRO A 161 -7.57 -23.78 5.22
C PRO A 161 -8.15 -24.66 4.10
N PHE A 162 -8.36 -24.13 2.88
CA PHE A 162 -9.03 -24.86 1.80
C PHE A 162 -8.16 -25.09 0.57
N ASN A 163 -8.40 -26.20 -0.13
CA ASN A 163 -7.95 -26.49 -1.48
C ASN A 163 -8.86 -25.78 -2.51
N GLU A 164 -8.44 -25.74 -3.77
CA GLU A 164 -9.19 -25.06 -4.84
C GLU A 164 -10.58 -25.66 -5.10
N ASP A 165 -10.77 -26.94 -4.81
CA ASP A 165 -12.05 -27.64 -4.94
C ASP A 165 -13.01 -27.44 -3.74
N GLY A 166 -12.57 -26.69 -2.72
CA GLY A 166 -13.34 -26.42 -1.49
C GLY A 166 -13.20 -27.50 -0.42
N THR A 167 -12.38 -28.52 -0.62
CA THR A 167 -12.05 -29.47 0.45
C THR A 167 -11.06 -28.84 1.44
N TYR A 168 -11.06 -29.31 2.70
CA TYR A 168 -10.06 -28.88 3.66
C TYR A 168 -8.66 -29.27 3.20
N ARG A 169 -7.71 -28.35 3.35
CA ARG A 169 -6.30 -28.63 3.09
C ARG A 169 -5.76 -29.63 4.12
N SER A 170 -5.08 -30.69 3.66
CA SER A 170 -4.31 -31.57 4.52
C SER A 170 -3.11 -30.79 5.09
N THR A 171 -3.11 -30.62 6.39
CA THR A 171 -2.09 -29.89 7.15
C THR A 171 -1.83 -30.62 8.47
N LEU A 172 -0.70 -30.34 9.13
CA LEU A 172 -0.45 -30.85 10.47
C LEU A 172 -1.62 -30.58 11.42
N PHE A 173 -2.21 -29.40 11.34
CA PHE A 173 -3.31 -28.99 12.22
C PHE A 173 -4.60 -29.73 11.91
N HIS A 174 -5.02 -29.74 10.63
CA HIS A 174 -6.25 -30.42 10.22
C HIS A 174 -6.17 -31.93 10.45
N ASP A 175 -5.07 -32.56 10.06
CA ASP A 175 -4.96 -34.06 10.08
C ASP A 175 -4.83 -34.59 11.50
N THR A 176 -4.24 -33.81 12.41
CA THR A 176 -4.06 -34.24 13.81
C THR A 176 -5.23 -33.78 14.71
N LEU A 177 -5.71 -32.55 14.55
CA LEU A 177 -6.72 -31.95 15.43
C LEU A 177 -8.15 -32.13 14.89
N GLY A 178 -8.31 -32.44 13.60
CA GLY A 178 -9.61 -32.49 12.91
C GLY A 178 -10.13 -31.09 12.54
N GLN A 179 -11.27 -31.04 11.85
CA GLN A 179 -11.85 -29.78 11.30
C GLN A 179 -12.11 -28.69 12.35
N ASP A 180 -12.35 -29.10 13.60
CA ASP A 180 -12.63 -28.14 14.69
C ASP A 180 -11.42 -27.33 15.16
N TYR A 181 -10.20 -27.60 14.62
CA TYR A 181 -9.01 -26.81 14.97
C TYR A 181 -9.20 -25.30 14.70
N ILE A 182 -9.98 -24.94 13.66
CA ILE A 182 -10.28 -23.54 13.32
C ILE A 182 -11.12 -22.88 14.41
N ALA A 183 -12.18 -23.57 14.85
CA ALA A 183 -13.05 -23.08 15.93
C ALA A 183 -12.29 -22.95 17.26
N GLN A 184 -11.40 -23.91 17.57
CA GLN A 184 -10.56 -23.86 18.75
C GLN A 184 -9.56 -22.69 18.68
N ALA A 185 -8.87 -22.50 17.55
CA ALA A 185 -7.94 -21.40 17.35
C ALA A 185 -8.60 -20.03 17.54
N LEU A 186 -9.77 -19.81 16.93
CA LEU A 186 -10.55 -18.58 17.11
C LEU A 186 -10.94 -18.38 18.59
N THR A 187 -11.32 -19.44 19.29
CA THR A 187 -11.69 -19.36 20.71
C THR A 187 -10.49 -19.00 21.59
N TRP A 188 -9.33 -19.59 21.34
CA TRP A 188 -8.09 -19.28 22.07
C TRP A 188 -7.60 -17.86 21.79
N ALA A 189 -7.65 -17.41 20.52
CA ALA A 189 -7.28 -16.06 20.14
C ALA A 189 -8.19 -15.01 20.82
N ARG A 190 -9.50 -15.24 20.87
CA ARG A 190 -10.46 -14.38 21.58
C ARG A 190 -10.20 -14.34 23.09
N ALA A 191 -9.82 -15.47 23.68
CA ALA A 191 -9.48 -15.52 25.11
C ALA A 191 -8.20 -14.73 25.41
N ALA A 192 -7.20 -14.76 24.52
CA ALA A 192 -5.96 -14.03 24.66
C ALA A 192 -6.13 -12.53 24.46
N ASP A 193 -6.86 -12.10 23.42
CA ASP A 193 -7.24 -10.70 23.20
C ASP A 193 -8.74 -10.56 22.88
N PRO A 194 -9.56 -10.12 23.84
CA PRO A 194 -10.97 -9.85 23.59
C PRO A 194 -11.27 -8.69 22.63
N GLY A 195 -10.29 -7.79 22.40
CA GLY A 195 -10.45 -6.57 21.61
C GLY A 195 -10.13 -6.73 20.13
N ALA A 196 -9.21 -7.61 19.78
CA ALA A 196 -8.80 -7.81 18.39
C ALA A 196 -9.88 -8.49 17.55
N LYS A 197 -10.01 -8.08 16.29
CA LYS A 197 -10.87 -8.73 15.31
C LYS A 197 -10.23 -10.02 14.78
N LEU A 198 -10.99 -11.10 14.69
CA LEU A 198 -10.50 -12.43 14.32
C LEU A 198 -11.00 -12.83 12.93
N TYR A 199 -10.05 -13.14 12.05
CA TYR A 199 -10.29 -13.43 10.64
C TYR A 199 -9.81 -14.84 10.26
N ILE A 200 -10.47 -15.42 9.26
CA ILE A 200 -9.94 -16.50 8.42
C ILE A 200 -9.58 -15.87 7.09
N ASN A 201 -8.37 -16.12 6.61
CA ASN A 201 -7.81 -15.51 5.40
C ASN A 201 -7.50 -16.59 4.35
N ASP A 202 -7.87 -16.39 3.08
CA ASP A 202 -7.56 -17.34 2.01
C ASP A 202 -7.42 -16.64 0.64
N TYR A 203 -6.73 -17.28 -0.29
CA TYR A 203 -6.56 -16.83 -1.67
C TYR A 203 -7.54 -17.55 -2.60
N ASN A 204 -7.74 -17.02 -3.82
CA ASN A 204 -8.69 -17.52 -4.82
C ASN A 204 -10.13 -17.66 -4.29
N VAL A 205 -10.47 -16.86 -3.28
CA VAL A 205 -11.81 -16.78 -2.69
C VAL A 205 -12.50 -15.44 -2.99
N GLU A 206 -11.96 -14.67 -3.92
CA GLU A 206 -12.46 -13.34 -4.30
C GLU A 206 -13.80 -13.44 -5.07
N GLY A 207 -13.92 -14.40 -5.96
CA GLY A 207 -15.16 -14.67 -6.71
C GLY A 207 -16.02 -15.75 -6.07
N VAL A 208 -17.24 -15.91 -6.55
CA VAL A 208 -18.12 -17.04 -6.19
C VAL A 208 -17.64 -18.30 -6.92
N ASN A 209 -17.04 -19.22 -6.19
CA ASN A 209 -16.52 -20.51 -6.67
C ASN A 209 -16.63 -21.58 -5.57
N ALA A 210 -16.11 -22.80 -5.81
CA ALA A 210 -16.17 -23.89 -4.86
C ALA A 210 -15.43 -23.55 -3.54
N LYS A 211 -14.21 -22.99 -3.63
CA LYS A 211 -13.38 -22.63 -2.48
C LYS A 211 -14.02 -21.54 -1.64
N SER A 212 -14.49 -20.45 -2.25
CA SER A 212 -15.15 -19.37 -1.54
C SER A 212 -16.52 -19.80 -0.96
N THR A 213 -17.16 -20.82 -1.54
CA THR A 213 -18.39 -21.38 -1.00
C THR A 213 -18.10 -22.24 0.23
N ALA A 214 -17.03 -23.03 0.21
CA ALA A 214 -16.59 -23.78 1.39
C ALA A 214 -16.23 -22.85 2.56
N LEU A 215 -15.52 -21.73 2.29
CA LEU A 215 -15.24 -20.71 3.30
C LEU A 215 -16.54 -20.06 3.81
N TYR A 216 -17.49 -19.76 2.93
CA TYR A 216 -18.81 -19.22 3.33
C TYR A 216 -19.55 -20.17 4.26
N ASP A 217 -19.62 -21.46 3.92
CA ASP A 217 -20.30 -22.47 4.71
C ASP A 217 -19.63 -22.68 6.07
N LEU A 218 -18.29 -22.66 6.13
CA LEU A 218 -17.54 -22.68 7.38
C LEU A 218 -17.90 -21.48 8.25
N VAL A 219 -17.83 -20.25 7.72
CA VAL A 219 -18.15 -19.02 8.47
C VAL A 219 -19.59 -19.06 9.00
N LYS A 220 -20.54 -19.48 8.17
CA LYS A 220 -21.93 -19.65 8.58
C LYS A 220 -22.05 -20.63 9.75
N SER A 221 -21.41 -21.80 9.67
CA SER A 221 -21.40 -22.81 10.74
C SER A 221 -20.75 -22.27 12.02
N LEU A 222 -19.63 -21.55 11.93
CA LEU A 222 -18.97 -20.94 13.08
C LEU A 222 -19.90 -19.93 13.78
N LYS A 223 -20.58 -19.08 13.01
CA LYS A 223 -21.56 -18.11 13.53
C LYS A 223 -22.73 -18.82 14.24
N GLU A 224 -23.32 -19.85 13.62
CA GLU A 224 -24.43 -20.64 14.18
C GLU A 224 -24.01 -21.32 15.48
N ARG A 225 -22.75 -21.74 15.61
CA ARG A 225 -22.18 -22.37 16.82
C ARG A 225 -21.72 -21.34 17.87
N GLY A 226 -21.82 -20.05 17.62
CA GLY A 226 -21.38 -19.00 18.54
C GLY A 226 -19.85 -18.90 18.66
N VAL A 227 -19.08 -19.42 17.71
CA VAL A 227 -17.62 -19.27 17.67
C VAL A 227 -17.25 -17.83 17.32
N PRO A 228 -16.25 -17.23 18.00
CA PRO A 228 -15.92 -15.82 17.83
C PRO A 228 -15.16 -15.54 16.54
N ILE A 229 -15.87 -15.45 15.42
CA ILE A 229 -15.36 -15.00 14.13
C ILE A 229 -15.91 -13.60 13.83
N ASP A 230 -15.02 -12.64 13.51
CA ASP A 230 -15.39 -11.28 13.19
C ASP A 230 -15.34 -10.99 11.69
N GLY A 231 -14.48 -11.68 10.92
CA GLY A 231 -14.30 -11.38 9.52
C GLY A 231 -13.68 -12.47 8.67
N VAL A 232 -13.67 -12.21 7.37
CA VAL A 232 -12.94 -13.00 6.37
C VAL A 232 -11.99 -12.10 5.60
N GLY A 233 -10.79 -12.61 5.31
CA GLY A 233 -9.81 -12.01 4.42
C GLY A 233 -9.85 -12.68 3.05
N LEU A 234 -9.93 -11.88 2.00
CA LEU A 234 -9.76 -12.28 0.61
C LEU A 234 -8.40 -11.77 0.17
N GLN A 235 -7.41 -12.65 -0.05
CA GLN A 235 -6.03 -12.22 -0.31
C GLN A 235 -5.91 -11.36 -1.56
N ALA A 236 -6.59 -11.74 -2.64
CA ALA A 236 -6.60 -11.02 -3.91
C ALA A 236 -5.22 -10.94 -4.61
N HIS A 237 -4.47 -12.06 -4.63
CA HIS A 237 -3.31 -12.23 -5.50
C HIS A 237 -3.78 -12.47 -6.94
N LEU A 238 -4.02 -11.40 -7.69
CA LEU A 238 -4.69 -11.43 -8.97
C LEU A 238 -3.73 -11.42 -10.17
N ILE A 239 -4.29 -11.70 -11.33
CA ILE A 239 -3.61 -11.58 -12.63
C ILE A 239 -4.29 -10.46 -13.41
N VAL A 240 -3.51 -9.63 -14.12
CA VAL A 240 -4.02 -8.52 -14.94
C VAL A 240 -5.12 -9.01 -15.90
N GLY A 241 -6.25 -8.30 -15.93
CA GLY A 241 -7.42 -8.63 -16.71
C GLY A 241 -8.28 -9.80 -16.18
N GLN A 242 -8.01 -10.30 -14.96
CA GLN A 242 -8.70 -11.46 -14.40
C GLN A 242 -9.38 -11.19 -13.04
N VAL A 243 -9.80 -9.95 -12.79
CA VAL A 243 -10.62 -9.66 -11.61
C VAL A 243 -11.94 -10.41 -11.71
N PRO A 244 -12.32 -11.22 -10.70
CA PRO A 244 -13.58 -11.96 -10.75
C PRO A 244 -14.80 -11.04 -10.88
N SER A 245 -15.62 -11.26 -11.89
CA SER A 245 -16.84 -10.45 -12.12
C SER A 245 -17.85 -10.53 -10.96
N THR A 246 -17.75 -11.58 -10.13
CA THR A 246 -18.59 -11.80 -8.95
C THR A 246 -17.97 -11.29 -7.64
N LEU A 247 -16.83 -10.57 -7.67
CA LEU A 247 -16.12 -10.09 -6.49
C LEU A 247 -17.03 -9.31 -5.53
N ARG A 248 -17.73 -8.29 -6.02
CA ARG A 248 -18.67 -7.50 -5.19
C ARG A 248 -19.79 -8.37 -4.60
N GLN A 249 -20.36 -9.29 -5.39
CA GLN A 249 -21.39 -10.21 -4.94
C GLN A 249 -20.86 -11.11 -3.82
N ASN A 250 -19.63 -11.58 -3.96
CA ASN A 250 -19.00 -12.45 -2.97
C ASN A 250 -18.69 -11.71 -1.66
N ILE A 251 -18.18 -10.48 -1.73
CA ILE A 251 -17.99 -9.61 -0.57
C ILE A 251 -19.36 -9.41 0.14
N GLN A 252 -20.43 -9.12 -0.62
CA GLN A 252 -21.74 -8.88 -0.05
C GLN A 252 -22.30 -10.11 0.66
N ARG A 253 -22.17 -11.32 0.09
CA ARG A 253 -22.71 -12.53 0.75
C ARG A 253 -22.05 -12.85 2.10
N PHE A 254 -20.73 -12.59 2.24
CA PHE A 254 -20.07 -12.70 3.55
C PHE A 254 -20.56 -11.61 4.51
N ALA A 255 -20.69 -10.38 4.03
CA ALA A 255 -21.24 -9.28 4.82
C ALA A 255 -22.65 -9.58 5.34
N ASP A 256 -23.47 -10.27 4.56
CA ASP A 256 -24.84 -10.69 4.92
C ASP A 256 -24.87 -11.73 6.07
N LEU A 257 -23.76 -12.49 6.29
CA LEU A 257 -23.58 -13.33 7.47
C LEU A 257 -23.30 -12.52 8.76
N GLY A 258 -23.15 -11.19 8.64
CA GLY A 258 -22.83 -10.31 9.75
C GLY A 258 -21.34 -10.32 10.14
N VAL A 259 -20.45 -10.74 9.25
CA VAL A 259 -18.98 -10.63 9.41
C VAL A 259 -18.42 -9.50 8.57
N ASP A 260 -17.27 -8.98 8.97
CA ASP A 260 -16.51 -8.02 8.19
C ASP A 260 -15.76 -8.74 7.04
N VAL A 261 -15.50 -8.05 5.95
CA VAL A 261 -14.70 -8.55 4.83
C VAL A 261 -13.53 -7.60 4.61
N ALA A 262 -12.34 -8.13 4.41
CA ALA A 262 -11.15 -7.34 4.05
C ALA A 262 -10.51 -7.91 2.78
N ILE A 263 -10.05 -7.04 1.88
CA ILE A 263 -9.07 -7.43 0.86
C ILE A 263 -7.70 -7.29 1.53
N THR A 264 -6.95 -8.39 1.67
CA THR A 264 -5.85 -8.47 2.62
C THR A 264 -4.47 -8.44 2.02
N GLU A 265 -4.31 -8.79 0.74
CA GLU A 265 -3.00 -9.05 0.14
C GLU A 265 -2.98 -8.67 -1.35
N LEU A 266 -3.68 -7.61 -1.73
CA LEU A 266 -3.86 -7.25 -3.14
C LEU A 266 -2.52 -7.00 -3.84
N ASP A 267 -2.25 -7.80 -4.82
CA ASP A 267 -1.31 -7.52 -5.91
C ASP A 267 -1.92 -8.02 -7.24
N ILE A 268 -1.52 -7.37 -8.36
CA ILE A 268 -2.06 -7.71 -9.68
C ILE A 268 -0.89 -7.91 -10.64
N ARG A 269 -0.38 -9.14 -10.70
CA ARG A 269 0.79 -9.50 -11.51
C ARG A 269 0.50 -9.53 -12.99
N MET A 270 1.52 -9.31 -13.78
CA MET A 270 1.46 -9.42 -15.24
C MET A 270 2.70 -10.11 -15.80
N GLN A 271 2.55 -10.72 -16.97
CA GLN A 271 3.69 -11.21 -17.73
C GLN A 271 4.55 -10.05 -18.21
N LEU A 272 5.85 -10.07 -17.91
CA LEU A 272 6.80 -9.06 -18.36
C LEU A 272 7.14 -9.20 -19.85
N PRO A 273 7.50 -8.10 -20.55
CA PRO A 273 7.65 -6.75 -20.02
C PRO A 273 6.29 -6.08 -19.72
N ALA A 274 6.29 -5.16 -18.78
CA ALA A 274 5.15 -4.31 -18.43
C ALA A 274 4.94 -3.26 -19.55
N THR A 275 4.04 -3.56 -20.48
CA THR A 275 3.66 -2.60 -21.52
C THR A 275 2.62 -1.61 -21.01
N GLN A 276 2.49 -0.44 -21.67
CA GLN A 276 1.49 0.56 -21.31
C GLN A 276 0.06 -0.03 -21.29
N ALA A 277 -0.29 -0.86 -22.26
CA ALA A 277 -1.59 -1.51 -22.29
C ALA A 277 -1.86 -2.39 -21.05
N LYS A 278 -0.83 -3.13 -20.58
CA LYS A 278 -0.94 -3.94 -19.36
C LYS A 278 -1.02 -3.07 -18.10
N LEU A 279 -0.28 -1.96 -18.02
CA LEU A 279 -0.34 -1.02 -16.91
C LEU A 279 -1.71 -0.31 -16.85
N THR A 280 -2.28 0.04 -18.00
CA THR A 280 -3.65 0.60 -18.09
C THR A 280 -4.69 -0.42 -17.62
N GLN A 281 -4.58 -1.68 -18.06
CA GLN A 281 -5.47 -2.74 -17.58
C GLN A 281 -5.32 -2.99 -16.07
N GLN A 282 -4.08 -3.04 -15.58
CA GLN A 282 -3.81 -3.18 -14.14
C GLN A 282 -4.47 -2.06 -13.33
N ALA A 283 -4.39 -0.81 -13.79
CA ALA A 283 -5.05 0.32 -13.15
C ALA A 283 -6.57 0.14 -13.09
N ALA A 284 -7.18 -0.32 -14.18
CA ALA A 284 -8.61 -0.63 -14.23
C ALA A 284 -8.99 -1.77 -13.26
N ASP A 285 -8.13 -2.78 -13.13
CA ASP A 285 -8.32 -3.91 -12.22
C ASP A 285 -8.22 -3.46 -10.74
N TYR A 286 -7.20 -2.68 -10.37
CA TYR A 286 -7.10 -2.08 -9.03
C TYR A 286 -8.35 -1.25 -8.69
N LYS A 287 -8.80 -0.40 -9.64
CA LYS A 287 -10.01 0.40 -9.47
C LYS A 287 -11.25 -0.46 -9.27
N ALA A 288 -11.36 -1.57 -10.00
CA ALA A 288 -12.48 -2.50 -9.86
C ALA A 288 -12.52 -3.15 -8.47
N VAL A 289 -11.37 -3.59 -7.95
CA VAL A 289 -11.26 -4.16 -6.60
C VAL A 289 -11.61 -3.12 -5.54
N MET A 290 -11.05 -1.92 -5.63
CA MET A 290 -11.36 -0.82 -4.71
C MET A 290 -12.85 -0.49 -4.70
N ASN A 291 -13.47 -0.32 -5.87
CA ASN A 291 -14.88 -0.01 -6.01
C ASN A 291 -15.78 -1.13 -5.44
N ALA A 292 -15.39 -2.40 -5.63
CA ALA A 292 -16.12 -3.53 -5.06
C ALA A 292 -16.15 -3.48 -3.53
N CYS A 293 -15.02 -3.15 -2.89
CA CYS A 293 -14.92 -3.00 -1.45
C CYS A 293 -15.66 -1.75 -0.94
N VAL A 294 -15.46 -0.60 -1.57
CA VAL A 294 -16.12 0.66 -1.17
C VAL A 294 -17.64 0.54 -1.24
N ALA A 295 -18.18 -0.20 -2.20
CA ALA A 295 -19.61 -0.37 -2.38
C ALA A 295 -20.30 -1.24 -1.31
N VAL A 296 -19.55 -1.98 -0.48
CA VAL A 296 -20.08 -2.85 0.58
C VAL A 296 -19.71 -2.28 1.95
N ALA A 297 -20.69 -1.96 2.77
CA ALA A 297 -20.46 -1.29 4.06
C ALA A 297 -19.52 -2.07 4.98
N ARG A 298 -19.69 -3.42 5.04
CA ARG A 298 -18.85 -4.31 5.86
C ARG A 298 -17.50 -4.69 5.21
N CYS A 299 -17.19 -4.24 3.99
CA CYS A 299 -15.81 -4.32 3.50
C CYS A 299 -14.99 -3.27 4.24
N THR A 300 -14.05 -3.69 5.08
CA THR A 300 -13.31 -2.79 5.98
C THR A 300 -12.23 -1.99 5.25
N GLY A 301 -11.69 -2.54 4.15
CA GLY A 301 -10.65 -1.88 3.37
C GLY A 301 -9.85 -2.83 2.50
N VAL A 302 -8.77 -2.30 1.96
CA VAL A 302 -7.85 -3.00 1.07
C VAL A 302 -6.42 -2.83 1.58
N THR A 303 -5.70 -3.94 1.68
CA THR A 303 -4.26 -3.98 1.95
C THR A 303 -3.54 -4.50 0.71
N VAL A 304 -2.56 -3.77 0.19
CA VAL A 304 -1.69 -4.23 -0.88
C VAL A 304 -0.56 -5.10 -0.30
N TRP A 305 -0.17 -6.17 -1.01
CA TRP A 305 0.89 -7.07 -0.53
C TRP A 305 2.27 -6.56 -0.94
N GLY A 306 2.74 -5.53 -0.19
CA GLY A 306 3.82 -4.66 -0.59
C GLY A 306 3.33 -3.57 -1.56
N PHE A 307 3.95 -2.39 -1.50
CA PHE A 307 3.50 -1.26 -2.33
C PHE A 307 4.44 -0.96 -3.51
N THR A 308 5.65 -1.50 -3.53
CA THR A 308 6.66 -1.25 -4.57
C THR A 308 7.12 -2.53 -5.25
N ASP A 309 7.33 -2.47 -6.56
CA ASP A 309 7.78 -3.60 -7.37
C ASP A 309 9.18 -4.11 -6.96
N SER A 310 10.03 -3.26 -6.34
CA SER A 310 11.35 -3.65 -5.83
C SER A 310 11.28 -4.62 -4.64
N ASP A 311 10.12 -4.74 -3.99
CA ASP A 311 9.90 -5.55 -2.79
C ASP A 311 8.80 -6.62 -2.97
N SER A 312 8.38 -6.83 -4.21
CA SER A 312 7.33 -7.80 -4.53
C SER A 312 7.86 -9.24 -4.52
N TRP A 313 7.11 -10.14 -3.91
CA TRP A 313 7.37 -11.59 -3.90
C TRP A 313 7.13 -12.27 -5.25
N ILE A 314 6.43 -11.59 -6.16
CA ILE A 314 5.97 -12.15 -7.44
C ILE A 314 7.10 -12.67 -8.32
N PRO A 315 8.21 -11.94 -8.55
CA PRO A 315 9.28 -12.44 -9.44
C PRO A 315 9.93 -13.73 -8.95
N ASP A 316 10.04 -13.92 -7.64
CA ASP A 316 10.65 -15.12 -7.03
C ASP A 316 9.75 -16.34 -7.14
N THR A 317 8.42 -16.13 -7.11
CA THR A 317 7.44 -17.22 -7.14
C THR A 317 6.93 -17.52 -8.55
N PHE A 318 6.83 -16.50 -9.40
CA PHE A 318 6.31 -16.60 -10.77
C PHE A 318 7.34 -16.06 -11.79
N PRO A 319 8.33 -16.87 -12.21
CA PRO A 319 9.37 -16.43 -13.14
C PRO A 319 8.80 -15.78 -14.40
N GLY A 320 9.32 -14.60 -14.77
CA GLY A 320 8.88 -13.83 -15.92
C GLY A 320 7.62 -12.98 -15.67
N GLN A 321 7.06 -12.98 -14.47
CA GLN A 321 5.98 -12.09 -14.05
C GLN A 321 6.49 -11.06 -13.04
N GLY A 322 5.76 -9.94 -12.92
CA GLY A 322 6.13 -8.86 -11.99
C GLY A 322 5.25 -7.64 -12.17
N ALA A 323 5.81 -6.47 -11.86
CA ALA A 323 5.15 -5.16 -11.93
C ALA A 323 3.77 -5.16 -11.23
N ALA A 324 3.66 -5.85 -10.08
CA ALA A 324 2.38 -6.21 -9.49
C ALA A 324 1.79 -5.17 -8.56
N THR A 325 2.57 -4.19 -8.08
CA THR A 325 2.24 -3.28 -6.99
C THR A 325 1.92 -1.86 -7.47
N PRO A 326 1.38 -0.95 -6.63
CA PRO A 326 1.02 0.42 -7.03
C PRO A 326 2.19 1.35 -7.36
N TYR A 327 3.38 1.08 -6.81
CA TYR A 327 4.61 1.83 -7.11
C TYR A 327 5.60 0.97 -7.88
N ASP A 328 6.41 1.59 -8.72
CA ASP A 328 7.49 0.92 -9.44
C ASP A 328 8.71 0.63 -8.52
N GLU A 329 9.75 0.03 -9.10
CA GLU A 329 11.01 -0.28 -8.39
C GLU A 329 11.79 0.94 -7.92
N ASN A 330 11.45 2.14 -8.40
CA ASN A 330 12.05 3.42 -8.02
C ASN A 330 11.15 4.26 -7.12
N TYR A 331 10.12 3.65 -6.52
CA TYR A 331 9.13 4.33 -5.68
C TYR A 331 8.31 5.40 -6.41
N GLN A 332 8.16 5.30 -7.74
CA GLN A 332 7.29 6.20 -8.48
C GLN A 332 5.87 5.61 -8.56
N PRO A 333 4.82 6.43 -8.34
CA PRO A 333 3.46 5.96 -8.44
C PRO A 333 3.14 5.54 -9.88
N LYS A 334 2.60 4.32 -10.02
CA LYS A 334 2.14 3.76 -11.29
C LYS A 334 0.68 4.18 -11.56
N PRO A 335 0.15 3.95 -12.77
CA PRO A 335 -1.28 4.15 -13.05
C PRO A 335 -2.21 3.47 -12.03
N ALA A 336 -1.79 2.35 -11.44
CA ALA A 336 -2.50 1.65 -10.37
C ALA A 336 -2.68 2.50 -9.10
N TYR A 337 -1.67 3.24 -8.67
CA TYR A 337 -1.77 4.18 -7.53
C TYR A 337 -2.87 5.23 -7.77
N HIS A 338 -2.85 5.86 -8.94
CA HIS A 338 -3.83 6.88 -9.29
C HIS A 338 -5.25 6.31 -9.38
N ALA A 339 -5.39 5.08 -9.87
CA ALA A 339 -6.67 4.38 -9.95
C ALA A 339 -7.24 4.04 -8.56
N ILE A 340 -6.39 3.69 -7.59
CA ILE A 340 -6.76 3.50 -6.18
C ILE A 340 -7.25 4.84 -5.60
N ALA A 341 -6.48 5.91 -5.77
CA ALA A 341 -6.85 7.23 -5.26
C ALA A 341 -8.18 7.72 -5.86
N GLU A 342 -8.38 7.54 -7.16
CA GLU A 342 -9.64 7.90 -7.84
C GLU A 342 -10.84 7.10 -7.28
N ALA A 343 -10.69 5.80 -7.07
CA ALA A 343 -11.73 4.96 -6.48
C ALA A 343 -12.10 5.40 -5.05
N LEU A 344 -11.15 5.96 -4.33
CA LEU A 344 -11.35 6.57 -3.01
C LEU A 344 -11.88 8.00 -3.06
N GLY A 345 -12.09 8.56 -4.26
CA GLY A 345 -12.64 9.91 -4.47
C GLY A 345 -11.60 11.02 -4.52
N GLY A 346 -10.33 10.67 -4.65
CA GLY A 346 -9.25 11.62 -4.94
C GLY A 346 -9.35 12.18 -6.36
N THR A 347 -8.73 13.32 -6.56
CA THR A 347 -8.69 14.03 -7.86
C THR A 347 -7.33 13.89 -8.53
N THR A 348 -6.60 12.81 -8.26
CA THR A 348 -5.29 12.60 -8.89
C THR A 348 -5.47 12.56 -10.41
N THR A 349 -4.79 13.44 -11.09
CA THR A 349 -4.71 13.37 -12.55
C THR A 349 -3.58 12.38 -12.87
N PRO A 350 -3.89 11.18 -13.39
CA PRO A 350 -2.84 10.31 -13.89
C PRO A 350 -2.00 11.10 -14.90
N PRO A 351 -0.70 10.86 -15.01
CA PRO A 351 0.04 11.37 -16.15
C PRO A 351 -0.75 11.01 -17.42
N PRO A 352 -0.92 11.93 -18.37
CA PRO A 352 -1.63 11.60 -19.61
C PRO A 352 -1.10 10.29 -20.16
N ALA A 353 -2.00 9.41 -20.61
CA ALA A 353 -1.61 8.12 -21.21
C ALA A 353 -0.63 8.30 -22.39
N ASP A 354 -0.64 9.50 -22.96
CA ASP A 354 0.20 9.96 -24.06
C ASP A 354 1.14 11.08 -23.54
N ALA A 355 2.13 10.75 -22.73
CA ALA A 355 3.05 11.72 -22.16
C ALA A 355 4.49 11.21 -22.10
N CYS A 356 5.42 12.15 -22.05
CA CYS A 356 6.79 11.86 -21.66
C CYS A 356 6.93 12.05 -20.14
N THR A 357 7.61 11.14 -19.47
CA THR A 357 7.85 11.19 -18.03
C THR A 357 9.32 11.20 -17.73
N ALA A 358 9.72 11.82 -16.61
CA ALA A 358 11.09 11.80 -16.10
C ALA A 358 11.11 11.05 -14.76
N THR A 359 11.98 10.04 -14.67
CA THR A 359 12.19 9.25 -13.46
C THR A 359 13.60 9.46 -12.93
N TYR A 360 13.70 9.87 -11.65
CA TYR A 360 14.96 10.02 -10.95
C TYR A 360 15.29 8.72 -10.20
N SER A 361 16.58 8.33 -10.22
CA SER A 361 17.09 7.20 -9.44
C SER A 361 18.49 7.49 -8.90
N VAL A 362 18.85 6.85 -7.78
CA VAL A 362 20.22 6.84 -7.23
C VAL A 362 20.89 5.55 -7.67
N ALA A 363 21.82 5.66 -8.62
CA ALA A 363 22.52 4.50 -9.18
C ALA A 363 23.59 3.92 -8.23
N SER A 364 24.24 4.79 -7.44
CA SER A 364 25.19 4.40 -6.38
C SER A 364 25.35 5.53 -5.36
N GLN A 365 25.63 5.16 -4.10
CA GLN A 365 25.82 6.14 -3.02
C GLN A 365 27.00 5.74 -2.13
N TRP A 366 27.74 6.75 -1.67
CA TRP A 366 28.87 6.63 -0.72
C TRP A 366 28.76 7.70 0.36
N SER A 367 29.67 7.71 1.31
CA SER A 367 29.59 8.55 2.52
C SER A 367 29.40 10.05 2.29
N THR A 368 29.87 10.60 1.17
CA THR A 368 29.85 12.06 0.90
C THR A 368 29.24 12.42 -0.45
N GLY A 369 28.81 11.44 -1.23
CA GLY A 369 28.28 11.66 -2.57
C GLY A 369 27.47 10.51 -3.11
N TYR A 370 26.89 10.71 -4.28
CA TYR A 370 26.13 9.70 -4.99
C TYR A 370 26.12 9.99 -6.50
N THR A 371 25.84 8.96 -7.26
CA THR A 371 25.51 9.08 -8.68
C THR A 371 24.01 9.04 -8.85
N GLY A 372 23.42 10.13 -9.32
CA GLY A 372 22.02 10.24 -9.71
C GLY A 372 21.85 10.01 -11.21
N GLN A 373 20.70 9.44 -11.59
CA GLN A 373 20.28 9.29 -12.98
C GLN A 373 18.85 9.79 -13.15
N VAL A 374 18.56 10.40 -14.30
CA VAL A 374 17.20 10.74 -14.70
C VAL A 374 16.96 10.10 -16.07
N ARG A 375 15.94 9.22 -16.12
CA ARG A 375 15.46 8.60 -17.35
C ARG A 375 14.21 9.35 -17.81
N ILE A 376 14.24 9.85 -19.04
CA ILE A 376 13.08 10.43 -19.73
C ILE A 376 12.57 9.39 -20.72
N ALA A 377 11.30 9.03 -20.61
CA ALA A 377 10.65 8.04 -21.48
C ALA A 377 9.33 8.59 -21.99
N CYS A 378 9.03 8.37 -23.25
CA CYS A 378 7.80 8.80 -23.91
C CYS A 378 6.92 7.60 -24.24
N SER A 379 5.60 7.75 -24.08
CA SER A 379 4.59 6.78 -24.51
C SER A 379 3.41 7.56 -25.08
N GLY A 380 2.99 7.26 -26.32
CA GLY A 380 1.96 8.02 -27.04
C GLY A 380 2.33 9.46 -27.40
N ALA A 381 3.52 9.91 -27.05
CA ALA A 381 4.04 11.26 -27.27
C ALA A 381 5.51 11.20 -27.71
N SER A 382 6.04 12.31 -28.19
CA SER A 382 7.46 12.45 -28.51
C SER A 382 7.98 13.84 -28.12
N LEU A 383 9.26 13.93 -27.82
CA LEU A 383 9.96 15.20 -27.55
C LEU A 383 10.97 15.48 -28.65
N SER A 384 11.07 16.72 -29.07
CA SER A 384 12.18 17.22 -29.91
C SER A 384 13.31 17.83 -29.10
N SER A 385 13.02 18.21 -27.87
CA SER A 385 13.95 18.68 -26.83
C SER A 385 13.31 18.42 -25.47
N TRP A 386 14.11 18.41 -24.40
CA TRP A 386 13.60 18.25 -23.05
C TRP A 386 14.32 19.11 -22.04
N LYS A 387 13.59 19.48 -21.00
CA LYS A 387 14.05 20.13 -19.79
C LYS A 387 13.52 19.40 -18.59
N ALA A 388 14.40 19.02 -17.67
CA ALA A 388 14.05 18.31 -16.44
C ALA A 388 14.37 19.22 -15.23
N ASP A 389 13.36 19.51 -14.44
CA ASP A 389 13.46 20.40 -13.29
C ASP A 389 13.10 19.64 -12.00
N TRP A 390 13.85 19.88 -10.89
CA TRP A 390 13.53 19.35 -9.56
C TRP A 390 14.08 20.22 -8.45
N THR A 391 13.65 19.94 -7.22
CA THR A 391 14.17 20.60 -6.02
C THR A 391 14.72 19.56 -5.05
N PHE A 392 15.98 19.69 -4.64
CA PHE A 392 16.58 18.85 -3.63
C PHE A 392 16.05 19.16 -2.23
N GLY A 393 15.71 18.11 -1.47
CA GLY A 393 15.14 18.25 -0.12
C GLY A 393 16.15 18.41 1.02
N ALA A 394 17.45 18.10 0.79
CA ALA A 394 18.43 17.97 1.87
C ALA A 394 19.82 18.57 1.54
N GLY A 395 19.85 19.66 0.77
CA GLY A 395 21.08 20.39 0.50
C GLY A 395 22.07 19.73 -0.45
N GLN A 396 21.61 18.75 -1.24
CA GLN A 396 22.42 18.08 -2.26
C GLN A 396 22.97 19.09 -3.27
N ARG A 397 24.18 18.81 -3.80
CA ARG A 397 24.86 19.66 -4.78
C ARG A 397 25.41 18.83 -5.93
N ILE A 398 24.98 19.13 -7.16
CA ILE A 398 25.54 18.54 -8.37
C ILE A 398 26.99 19.03 -8.53
N THR A 399 27.90 18.08 -8.70
CA THR A 399 29.33 18.33 -8.91
C THR A 399 29.75 18.09 -10.36
N GLN A 400 29.04 17.21 -11.06
CA GLN A 400 29.30 16.87 -12.47
C GLN A 400 28.02 16.34 -13.09
N ALA A 401 27.77 16.63 -14.37
CA ALA A 401 26.67 16.01 -15.13
C ALA A 401 27.20 15.53 -16.50
N TRP A 402 26.53 14.50 -17.05
CA TRP A 402 26.80 13.98 -18.40
C TRP A 402 25.50 13.69 -19.12
N ASN A 403 25.52 13.77 -20.44
CA ASN A 403 24.35 13.66 -21.33
C ASN A 403 23.28 14.75 -21.08
N ALA A 404 23.61 15.81 -20.32
CA ALA A 404 22.75 16.94 -20.04
C ALA A 404 23.59 18.17 -19.69
N SER A 405 23.01 19.36 -19.84
CA SER A 405 23.53 20.60 -19.28
C SER A 405 22.71 21.00 -18.08
N CYS A 406 23.29 20.90 -16.88
CA CYS A 406 22.59 21.15 -15.62
C CYS A 406 23.01 22.45 -14.97
N THR A 407 22.07 23.19 -14.42
CA THR A 407 22.28 24.37 -13.58
C THR A 407 21.60 24.14 -12.22
N GLN A 408 22.22 24.64 -11.15
CA GLN A 408 21.66 24.57 -9.82
C GLN A 408 21.72 25.93 -9.13
N SER A 409 20.57 26.39 -8.61
CA SER A 409 20.44 27.59 -7.79
C SER A 409 19.80 27.25 -6.44
N GLY A 410 20.60 27.26 -5.37
CA GLY A 410 20.14 26.75 -4.09
C GLY A 410 19.79 25.26 -4.17
N ALA A 411 18.54 24.91 -3.84
CA ALA A 411 18.02 23.55 -3.96
C ALA A 411 17.44 23.24 -5.35
N ALA A 412 17.08 24.28 -6.13
CA ALA A 412 16.45 24.10 -7.44
C ALA A 412 17.49 23.70 -8.50
N VAL A 413 17.19 22.66 -9.26
CA VAL A 413 18.03 22.14 -10.36
C VAL A 413 17.21 22.19 -11.65
N SER A 414 17.87 22.56 -12.74
CA SER A 414 17.35 22.54 -14.10
C SER A 414 18.38 21.92 -15.03
N CYS A 415 18.00 20.85 -15.72
CA CYS A 415 18.84 20.16 -16.71
C CYS A 415 18.16 20.16 -18.07
N THR A 416 18.91 20.47 -19.12
CA THR A 416 18.44 20.41 -20.52
C THR A 416 19.23 19.37 -21.31
N ASN A 417 18.66 18.90 -22.41
CA ASN A 417 19.30 17.94 -23.29
C ASN A 417 20.64 18.40 -23.84
N ALA A 418 21.52 17.44 -24.08
CA ALA A 418 22.71 17.68 -24.95
C ALA A 418 22.26 17.75 -26.43
N PRO A 419 23.10 18.30 -27.33
CA PRO A 419 22.70 18.48 -28.74
C PRO A 419 22.31 17.20 -29.49
N TYR A 420 22.68 16.03 -28.96
CA TYR A 420 22.48 14.73 -29.63
C TYR A 420 21.37 13.89 -29.03
N ASN A 421 20.75 14.25 -27.90
CA ASN A 421 19.77 13.44 -27.19
C ASN A 421 18.46 14.19 -26.83
N GLY A 422 18.20 15.31 -27.50
CA GLY A 422 16.97 16.08 -27.28
C GLY A 422 15.72 15.36 -27.82
N SER A 423 15.86 14.57 -28.90
CA SER A 423 14.74 13.85 -29.48
C SER A 423 14.49 12.53 -28.74
N VAL A 424 13.27 12.37 -28.22
CA VAL A 424 12.78 11.12 -27.59
C VAL A 424 11.53 10.73 -28.36
N PRO A 425 11.57 9.72 -29.25
CA PRO A 425 10.41 9.30 -29.99
C PRO A 425 9.40 8.57 -29.08
N ASP A 426 8.17 8.39 -29.60
CA ASP A 426 7.18 7.53 -28.96
C ASP A 426 7.76 6.11 -28.75
N GLY A 427 7.54 5.57 -27.54
CA GLY A 427 8.14 4.30 -27.08
C GLY A 427 9.63 4.38 -26.78
N GLY A 428 10.27 5.54 -27.01
CA GLY A 428 11.71 5.78 -26.79
C GLY A 428 12.03 6.28 -25.40
N SER A 429 13.33 6.24 -25.06
CA SER A 429 13.82 6.87 -23.83
C SER A 429 15.25 7.36 -23.97
N VAL A 430 15.60 8.35 -23.16
CA VAL A 430 16.98 8.85 -22.96
C VAL A 430 17.29 8.89 -21.47
N THR A 431 18.56 8.73 -21.13
CA THR A 431 19.03 8.84 -19.74
C THR A 431 20.20 9.78 -19.66
N PHE A 432 20.18 10.67 -18.68
CA PHE A 432 21.34 11.46 -18.29
C PHE A 432 21.71 11.18 -16.84
N GLY A 433 22.92 11.48 -16.45
CA GLY A 433 23.38 11.24 -15.10
C GLY A 433 24.19 12.40 -14.55
N PHE A 434 24.43 12.36 -13.25
CA PHE A 434 25.23 13.33 -12.53
C PHE A 434 25.83 12.76 -11.26
N ASN A 435 26.95 13.30 -10.82
CA ASN A 435 27.46 13.10 -9.47
C ASN A 435 27.02 14.29 -8.60
N ALA A 436 26.65 14.01 -7.37
CA ALA A 436 26.29 15.03 -6.41
C ALA A 436 26.81 14.70 -5.01
N SER A 437 27.07 15.73 -4.21
CA SER A 437 27.35 15.61 -2.78
C SER A 437 26.03 15.62 -1.97
N TRP A 438 26.06 15.00 -0.80
CA TRP A 438 24.94 15.01 0.17
C TRP A 438 25.47 15.02 1.62
N SER A 439 24.64 15.44 2.57
CA SER A 439 24.93 15.32 3.99
C SER A 439 23.62 15.13 4.78
N GLY A 440 23.63 14.21 5.75
CA GLY A 440 22.47 13.90 6.57
C GLY A 440 21.47 12.94 5.91
N SER A 441 20.78 13.36 4.86
CA SER A 441 19.85 12.53 4.08
C SER A 441 19.96 12.77 2.57
N ASN A 442 19.50 11.82 1.78
CA ASN A 442 19.49 11.92 0.31
C ASN A 442 18.12 11.49 -0.25
N PRO A 443 17.04 12.25 0.04
CA PRO A 443 15.72 11.95 -0.50
C PRO A 443 15.70 12.08 -2.02
N VAL A 444 14.98 11.18 -2.68
CA VAL A 444 14.74 11.18 -4.12
C VAL A 444 13.74 12.29 -4.46
N PRO A 445 14.10 13.29 -5.28
CA PRO A 445 13.17 14.34 -5.67
C PRO A 445 12.19 13.87 -6.76
N VAL A 446 11.04 14.53 -6.84
CA VAL A 446 10.16 14.44 -8.01
C VAL A 446 10.72 15.33 -9.12
N VAL A 447 10.85 14.76 -10.33
CA VAL A 447 11.31 15.48 -11.53
C VAL A 447 10.11 15.85 -12.40
N THR A 448 10.07 17.11 -12.83
CA THR A 448 9.08 17.59 -13.82
C THR A 448 9.77 17.82 -15.16
N LEU A 449 9.08 17.45 -16.26
CA LEU A 449 9.49 17.79 -17.62
C LEU A 449 8.82 19.09 -18.06
N GLY A 450 9.62 19.98 -18.69
CA GLY A 450 9.20 21.23 -19.29
C GLY A 450 9.59 21.32 -20.77
#